data_2523139b4eee89931e95303a51e3cbd1
#
_entry.id   2523139b4eee89931e95303a51e3cbd1
#
_cell.length_a   1.000
_cell.length_b   1.000
_cell.length_c   1.000
_cell.angle_alpha   90.00
_cell.angle_beta   90.00
_cell.angle_gamma   90.00
#
_symmetry.space_group_name_H-M   'P 1'
#
loop_
_entity.id
_entity.type
_entity.pdbx_description
1 polymer ?
#
loop_
_entity_poly.entity_id
_entity_poly.type
_entity_poly.pdbx_seq_one_letter_code
_entity_poly.pdbx_strand_id
1 'polypeptide(L)'
;MKILLADKQDITRAGLNYVISKMEGLETQTVEDKADLLLTLRENEDTVVILDYTLFDINDATELLILNQRFPYTRWLLFSEDLSTDFVKILIASSTQFSVLLKECSLMELKEAIRFCVASNRFVCQRMMEVL
;
A
#
# COMPACT_ATOMS: atom_id res chain seq x y z
N MET A 1 -11.66 -9.03 -6.03
CA MET A 1 -10.70 -8.75 -4.94
C MET A 1 -10.79 -7.30 -4.53
N LYS A 2 -10.86 -7.04 -3.24
CA LYS A 2 -10.89 -5.66 -2.73
C LYS A 2 -9.49 -5.11 -2.52
N ILE A 3 -9.33 -3.83 -2.85
CA ILE A 3 -8.13 -3.05 -2.57
C ILE A 3 -8.53 -2.00 -1.55
N LEU A 4 -7.86 -1.96 -0.41
CA LEU A 4 -8.15 -0.99 0.64
C LEU A 4 -7.36 0.28 0.40
N LEU A 5 -8.04 1.42 0.45
CA LEU A 5 -7.40 2.72 0.28
C LEU A 5 -7.26 3.38 1.65
N ALA A 6 -6.03 3.42 2.15
CA ALA A 6 -5.68 4.01 3.44
C ALA A 6 -4.89 5.31 3.19
N ASP A 7 -5.62 6.32 2.73
CA ASP A 7 -5.06 7.61 2.34
C ASP A 7 -6.08 8.70 2.64
N LYS A 8 -5.63 9.80 3.22
CA LYS A 8 -6.53 10.89 3.61
C LYS A 8 -6.63 12.01 2.58
N GLN A 9 -5.91 11.91 1.47
CA GLN A 9 -6.00 12.90 0.40
C GLN A 9 -7.14 12.54 -0.56
N ASP A 10 -8.11 13.43 -0.69
CA ASP A 10 -9.28 13.22 -1.53
C ASP A 10 -8.91 12.99 -3.00
N ILE A 11 -7.96 13.76 -3.51
CA ILE A 11 -7.52 13.62 -4.92
C ILE A 11 -6.87 12.27 -5.15
N THR A 12 -6.06 11.82 -4.22
CA THR A 12 -5.42 10.49 -4.32
C THR A 12 -6.47 9.39 -4.32
N ARG A 13 -7.42 9.45 -3.41
CA ARG A 13 -8.51 8.46 -3.36
C ARG A 13 -9.32 8.45 -4.65
N ALA A 14 -9.67 9.63 -5.16
CA ALA A 14 -10.42 9.73 -6.42
C ALA A 14 -9.63 9.14 -7.59
N GLY A 15 -8.34 9.44 -7.68
CA GLY A 15 -7.48 8.90 -8.72
C GLY A 15 -7.33 7.38 -8.64
N LEU A 16 -7.11 6.85 -7.44
CA LEU A 16 -7.02 5.41 -7.24
C LEU A 16 -8.33 4.70 -7.58
N ASN A 17 -9.46 5.27 -7.14
CA ASN A 17 -10.77 4.72 -7.49
C ASN A 17 -10.96 4.66 -8.99
N TYR A 18 -10.60 5.72 -9.70
CA TYR A 18 -10.71 5.75 -11.15
C TYR A 18 -9.84 4.68 -11.80
N VAL A 19 -8.57 4.62 -11.44
CA VAL A 19 -7.62 3.66 -12.02
C VAL A 19 -8.07 2.23 -11.76
N ILE A 20 -8.41 1.91 -10.53
CA ILE A 20 -8.77 0.54 -10.14
C ILE A 20 -10.11 0.13 -10.74
N SER A 21 -11.05 1.07 -10.93
CA SER A 21 -12.33 0.78 -11.58
C SER A 21 -12.17 0.28 -13.02
N LYS A 22 -11.04 0.61 -13.66
CA LYS A 22 -10.73 0.15 -15.02
C LYS A 22 -9.98 -1.18 -15.05
N MET A 23 -9.64 -1.72 -13.89
CA MET A 23 -8.91 -2.99 -13.77
C MET A 23 -9.91 -4.11 -13.47
N GLU A 24 -9.92 -5.14 -14.31
CA GLU A 24 -10.89 -6.22 -14.20
C GLU A 24 -10.72 -7.01 -12.91
N GLY A 25 -11.84 -7.29 -12.25
CA GLY A 25 -11.86 -8.11 -11.05
C GLY A 25 -11.46 -7.41 -9.76
N LEU A 26 -11.19 -6.10 -9.82
CA LEU A 26 -10.79 -5.31 -8.66
C LEU A 26 -11.84 -4.28 -8.30
N GLU A 27 -12.01 -4.08 -6.99
CA GLU A 27 -12.85 -3.01 -6.47
C GLU A 27 -12.15 -2.36 -5.28
N THR A 28 -12.54 -1.14 -4.95
CA THR A 28 -11.91 -0.39 -3.86
C THR A 28 -12.83 -0.30 -2.65
N GLN A 29 -12.20 -0.20 -1.48
CA GLN A 29 -12.87 0.17 -0.25
C GLN A 29 -11.99 1.18 0.47
N THR A 30 -12.53 2.37 0.77
CA THR A 30 -11.82 3.37 1.56
C THR A 30 -11.94 3.02 3.03
N VAL A 31 -10.83 3.08 3.75
CA VAL A 31 -10.81 2.98 5.21
C VAL A 31 -10.54 4.38 5.78
N GLU A 32 -11.28 4.74 6.83
CA GLU A 32 -11.28 6.12 7.32
C GLU A 32 -10.11 6.42 8.26
N ASP A 33 -9.68 5.42 9.03
CA ASP A 33 -8.62 5.57 10.00
C ASP A 33 -7.99 4.21 10.31
N LYS A 34 -7.03 4.21 11.22
CA LYS A 34 -6.32 2.98 11.60
C LYS A 34 -7.26 1.94 12.23
N ALA A 35 -8.21 2.37 13.05
CA ALA A 35 -9.16 1.44 13.66
C ALA A 35 -10.04 0.76 12.61
N ASP A 36 -10.52 1.52 11.63
CA ASP A 36 -11.30 0.99 10.52
C ASP A 36 -10.48 0.03 9.67
N LEU A 37 -9.21 0.36 9.42
CA LEU A 37 -8.29 -0.54 8.70
C LEU A 37 -8.16 -1.88 9.43
N LEU A 38 -7.96 -1.87 10.73
CA LEU A 38 -7.81 -3.09 11.51
C LEU A 38 -9.08 -3.94 11.50
N LEU A 39 -10.24 -3.32 11.64
CA LEU A 39 -11.52 -4.03 11.57
C LEU A 39 -11.71 -4.69 10.21
N THR A 40 -11.40 -3.97 9.14
CA THR A 40 -11.54 -4.47 7.78
C THR A 40 -10.61 -5.66 7.52
N LEU A 41 -9.36 -5.58 7.99
CA LEU A 41 -8.39 -6.67 7.84
C LEU A 41 -8.78 -7.91 8.65
N ARG A 42 -9.42 -7.74 9.81
CA ARG A 42 -9.92 -8.88 10.59
C ARG A 42 -11.01 -9.65 9.85
N GLU A 43 -11.80 -8.95 9.06
CA GLU A 43 -12.86 -9.59 8.26
C GLU A 43 -12.31 -10.30 7.04
N ASN A 44 -11.31 -9.71 6.39
CA ASN A 44 -10.65 -10.29 5.22
C ASN A 44 -9.24 -9.75 5.09
N GLU A 45 -8.25 -10.56 5.47
CA GLU A 45 -6.85 -10.16 5.36
C GLU A 45 -6.22 -10.45 4.00
N ASP A 46 -6.86 -11.23 3.14
CA ASP A 46 -6.36 -11.49 1.78
C ASP A 46 -6.73 -10.32 0.88
N THR A 47 -5.97 -9.26 1.01
CA THR A 47 -6.22 -8.00 0.33
C THR A 47 -4.92 -7.23 0.12
N VAL A 48 -4.99 -6.19 -0.70
CA VAL A 48 -3.90 -5.23 -0.88
C VAL A 48 -4.32 -3.92 -0.20
N VAL A 49 -3.46 -3.37 0.63
CA VAL A 49 -3.66 -2.06 1.25
C VAL A 49 -2.74 -1.05 0.56
N ILE A 50 -3.31 -0.04 -0.08
CA ILE A 50 -2.54 1.09 -0.60
C ILE A 50 -2.53 2.13 0.52
N LEU A 51 -1.35 2.36 1.09
CA LEU A 51 -1.18 3.09 2.33
C LEU A 51 -0.25 4.27 2.17
N ASP A 52 -0.73 5.46 2.53
CA ASP A 52 0.15 6.57 2.81
C ASP A 52 0.36 6.64 4.34
N TYR A 53 1.46 6.06 4.80
CA TYR A 53 1.71 5.95 6.24
C TYR A 53 1.88 7.31 6.91
N THR A 54 2.34 8.34 6.17
CA THR A 54 2.53 9.68 6.72
C THR A 54 1.21 10.36 7.04
N LEU A 55 0.13 9.96 6.37
CA LEU A 55 -1.20 10.55 6.52
C LEU A 55 -2.15 9.67 7.35
N PHE A 56 -1.74 8.45 7.71
CA PHE A 56 -2.64 7.47 8.31
C PHE A 56 -2.25 7.08 9.74
N ASP A 57 -1.53 7.95 10.42
CA ASP A 57 -1.16 7.82 11.83
C ASP A 57 -0.38 6.52 12.13
N ILE A 58 0.49 6.13 11.21
CA ILE A 58 1.44 5.06 11.41
C ILE A 58 2.82 5.69 11.52
N ASN A 59 3.41 5.63 12.72
CA ASN A 59 4.53 6.46 13.08
C ASN A 59 5.90 5.85 12.80
N ASP A 60 6.00 4.52 12.79
CA ASP A 60 7.29 3.87 12.58
C ASP A 60 7.14 2.51 11.88
N ALA A 61 8.29 1.98 11.44
CA ALA A 61 8.33 0.71 10.74
C ALA A 61 7.91 -0.46 11.64
N THR A 62 8.20 -0.38 12.93
CA THR A 62 7.84 -1.43 13.87
C THR A 62 6.32 -1.64 13.92
N GLU A 63 5.56 -0.57 13.89
CA GLU A 63 4.09 -0.66 13.88
C GLU A 63 3.60 -1.42 12.64
N LEU A 64 4.14 -1.11 11.46
CA LEU A 64 3.78 -1.84 10.24
C LEU A 64 4.22 -3.29 10.27
N LEU A 65 5.37 -3.59 10.84
CA LEU A 65 5.85 -4.97 10.98
C LEU A 65 4.93 -5.78 11.90
N ILE A 66 4.43 -5.17 12.97
CA ILE A 66 3.46 -5.81 13.85
C ILE A 66 2.17 -6.13 13.09
N LEU A 67 1.68 -5.18 12.29
CA LEU A 67 0.50 -5.40 11.45
C LEU A 67 0.74 -6.51 10.42
N ASN A 68 1.92 -6.56 9.83
CA ASN A 68 2.27 -7.60 8.89
C ASN A 68 2.29 -8.99 9.54
N GLN A 69 2.82 -9.10 10.76
CA GLN A 69 2.80 -10.35 11.50
C GLN A 69 1.38 -10.79 11.87
N ARG A 70 0.54 -9.82 12.21
CA ARG A 70 -0.84 -10.07 12.61
C ARG A 70 -1.74 -10.45 11.43
N PHE A 71 -1.45 -9.91 10.25
CA PHE A 71 -2.20 -10.16 9.03
C PHE A 71 -1.25 -10.65 7.93
N PRO A 72 -0.80 -11.91 8.01
CA PRO A 72 0.28 -12.40 7.13
C PRO A 72 -0.12 -12.53 5.67
N TYR A 73 -1.39 -12.49 5.33
CA TYR A 73 -1.84 -12.56 3.93
C TYR A 73 -2.11 -11.19 3.31
N THR A 74 -1.96 -10.12 4.08
CA THR A 74 -2.13 -8.76 3.57
C THR A 74 -0.88 -8.30 2.84
N ARG A 75 -1.05 -7.71 1.67
CA ARG A 75 0.03 -7.10 0.91
C ARG A 75 -0.12 -5.59 1.01
N TRP A 76 1.00 -4.90 1.20
CA TRP A 76 1.04 -3.47 1.48
C TRP A 76 1.75 -2.75 0.35
N LEU A 77 1.08 -1.79 -0.27
CA LEU A 77 1.71 -0.86 -1.21
C LEU A 77 1.85 0.49 -0.53
N LEU A 78 3.08 0.81 -0.14
CA LEU A 78 3.38 2.12 0.45
C LEU A 78 3.38 3.14 -0.68
N PHE A 79 2.47 4.10 -0.61
CA PHE A 79 2.22 5.06 -1.68
C PHE A 79 2.18 6.46 -1.09
N SER A 80 3.31 7.17 -1.15
CA SER A 80 3.49 8.46 -0.50
C SER A 80 4.26 9.42 -1.39
N GLU A 81 4.13 10.71 -1.12
CA GLU A 81 4.89 11.74 -1.83
C GLU A 81 6.38 11.65 -1.49
N ASP A 82 6.67 11.32 -0.23
CA ASP A 82 8.03 11.24 0.27
C ASP A 82 8.17 9.99 1.14
N LEU A 83 9.05 9.08 0.74
CA LEU A 83 9.29 7.84 1.45
C LEU A 83 10.66 7.91 2.13
N SER A 84 10.66 7.77 3.45
CA SER A 84 11.91 7.69 4.22
C SER A 84 12.68 6.44 3.82
N THR A 85 13.94 6.61 3.41
CA THR A 85 14.80 5.50 3.00
C THR A 85 15.00 4.49 4.12
N ASP A 86 15.23 4.96 5.35
CA ASP A 86 15.44 4.07 6.49
C ASP A 86 14.19 3.25 6.83
N PHE A 87 13.04 3.92 6.80
CA PHE A 87 11.75 3.27 7.02
C PHE A 87 11.53 2.15 6.02
N VAL A 88 11.72 2.46 4.73
CA VAL A 88 11.51 1.51 3.64
C VAL A 88 12.51 0.35 3.72
N LYS A 89 13.78 0.62 4.01
CA LYS A 89 14.80 -0.43 4.13
C LYS A 89 14.42 -1.46 5.18
N ILE A 90 13.94 -1.03 6.34
CA ILE A 90 13.53 -1.93 7.41
C ILE A 90 12.40 -2.84 6.94
N LEU A 91 11.39 -2.28 6.28
CA LEU A 91 10.24 -3.05 5.82
C LEU A 91 10.61 -4.06 4.73
N ILE A 92 11.38 -3.61 3.73
CA ILE A 92 11.80 -4.46 2.61
C ILE A 92 12.67 -5.62 3.09
N ALA A 93 13.55 -5.36 4.05
CA ALA A 93 14.42 -6.41 4.61
C ALA A 93 13.66 -7.42 5.46
N SER A 94 12.53 -7.02 6.03
CA SER A 94 11.80 -7.84 7.01
C SER A 94 10.71 -8.71 6.40
N SER A 95 10.14 -8.30 5.26
CA SER A 95 9.02 -9.04 4.65
C SER A 95 8.95 -8.79 3.15
N THR A 96 8.54 -9.80 2.40
CA THR A 96 8.30 -9.70 0.96
C THR A 96 6.95 -9.06 0.63
N GLN A 97 6.13 -8.77 1.62
CA GLN A 97 4.77 -8.27 1.42
C GLN A 97 4.66 -6.75 1.36
N PHE A 98 5.78 -6.06 1.46
CA PHE A 98 5.84 -4.60 1.31
C PHE A 98 6.33 -4.23 -0.07
N SER A 99 5.55 -3.39 -0.75
CA SER A 99 5.89 -2.78 -2.04
C SER A 99 5.92 -1.28 -1.84
N VAL A 100 6.65 -0.56 -2.69
CA VAL A 100 6.80 0.89 -2.56
C VAL A 100 6.66 1.58 -3.90
N LEU A 101 5.95 2.71 -3.88
CA LEU A 101 5.72 3.56 -5.04
C LEU A 101 5.58 5.01 -4.58
N LEU A 102 6.29 5.91 -5.23
CA LEU A 102 6.13 7.33 -4.97
C LEU A 102 4.88 7.85 -5.68
N LYS A 103 4.16 8.78 -5.04
CA LYS A 103 2.97 9.40 -5.66
C LYS A 103 3.30 10.16 -6.94
N GLU A 104 4.54 10.62 -7.07
CA GLU A 104 5.06 11.18 -8.32
C GLU A 104 5.44 10.06 -9.28
N CYS A 105 4.47 9.32 -9.74
CA CYS A 105 4.67 8.21 -10.67
C CYS A 105 3.77 8.40 -11.90
N SER A 106 4.08 7.66 -12.96
CA SER A 106 3.19 7.60 -14.12
C SER A 106 1.97 6.72 -13.81
N LEU A 107 0.91 6.93 -14.57
CA LEU A 107 -0.27 6.09 -14.48
C LEU A 107 0.06 4.62 -14.80
N MET A 108 0.96 4.40 -15.76
CA MET A 108 1.40 3.06 -16.15
C MET A 108 2.11 2.38 -14.99
N GLU A 109 3.00 3.09 -14.29
CA GLU A 109 3.74 2.56 -13.15
C GLU A 109 2.80 2.23 -11.99
N LEU A 110 1.80 3.08 -11.75
CA LEU A 110 0.79 2.80 -10.72
C LEU A 110 0.02 1.51 -11.01
N LYS A 111 -0.43 1.35 -12.25
CA LYS A 111 -1.15 0.13 -12.66
C LYS A 111 -0.28 -1.11 -12.50
N GLU A 112 0.98 -1.01 -12.88
CA GLU A 112 1.93 -2.12 -12.77
C GLU A 112 2.15 -2.50 -11.31
N ALA A 113 2.33 -1.51 -10.43
CA ALA A 113 2.50 -1.77 -9.00
C ALA A 113 1.29 -2.48 -8.40
N ILE A 114 0.10 -2.05 -8.76
CA ILE A 114 -1.14 -2.68 -8.29
C ILE A 114 -1.23 -4.13 -8.79
N ARG A 115 -0.93 -4.37 -10.06
CA ARG A 115 -0.94 -5.74 -10.62
C ARG A 115 0.05 -6.66 -9.92
N PHE A 116 1.25 -6.15 -9.62
CA PHE A 116 2.26 -6.92 -8.89
C PHE A 116 1.74 -7.30 -7.50
N CYS A 117 1.18 -6.34 -6.76
CA CYS A 117 0.65 -6.61 -5.42
C CYS A 117 -0.51 -7.61 -5.44
N VAL A 118 -1.42 -7.48 -6.40
CA VAL A 118 -2.55 -8.41 -6.56
C VAL A 118 -2.04 -9.83 -6.83
N ALA A 119 -0.96 -9.97 -7.59
CA ALA A 119 -0.34 -11.27 -7.88
C ALA A 119 0.60 -11.75 -6.77
N SER A 120 0.63 -11.08 -5.63
CA SER A 120 1.52 -11.38 -4.49
C SER A 120 3.00 -11.25 -4.82
N ASN A 121 3.33 -10.36 -5.76
CA ASN A 121 4.70 -10.02 -6.11
C ASN A 121 5.05 -8.65 -5.54
N ARG A 122 6.31 -8.50 -5.11
CA ARG A 122 6.80 -7.22 -4.62
C ARG A 122 7.07 -6.28 -5.79
N PHE A 123 6.66 -5.02 -5.63
CA PHE A 123 7.00 -3.94 -6.55
C PHE A 123 7.80 -2.87 -5.80
N VAL A 124 8.94 -2.49 -6.36
CA VAL A 124 9.74 -1.37 -5.87
C VAL A 124 9.99 -0.44 -7.03
N CYS A 125 9.51 0.81 -6.93
CA CYS A 125 9.73 1.77 -8.00
C CYS A 125 11.22 2.07 -8.20
N GLN A 126 11.59 2.44 -9.41
CA GLN A 126 13.00 2.61 -9.76
C GLN A 126 13.72 3.63 -8.88
N ARG A 127 13.08 4.74 -8.56
CA ARG A 127 13.68 5.77 -7.70
C ARG A 127 14.04 5.24 -6.32
N MET A 128 13.20 4.35 -5.77
CA MET A 128 13.48 3.74 -4.47
C MET A 128 14.53 2.64 -4.58
N MET A 129 14.56 1.89 -5.67
CA MET A 129 15.60 0.90 -5.90
C MET A 129 17.02 1.52 -5.92
N GLU A 130 17.13 2.72 -6.43
CA GLU A 130 18.43 3.42 -6.51
C GLU A 130 18.98 3.81 -5.14
N VAL A 131 18.13 3.97 -4.13
CA VAL A 131 18.53 4.39 -2.78
C VAL A 131 18.49 3.25 -1.76
N LEU A 132 17.92 2.14 -2.13
CA LEU A 132 17.91 0.93 -1.31
C LEU A 132 19.13 0.06 -1.63
#